data_b2e1a2786b5db4169bf31bb7cfe314aa
#
_entry.id   b2e1a2786b5db4169bf31bb7cfe314aa
#
_cell.length_a   1.000
_cell.length_b   1.000
_cell.length_c   1.000
_cell.angle_alpha   90.00
_cell.angle_beta   90.00
_cell.angle_gamma   90.00
#
_symmetry.space_group_name_H-M   'P 1'
#
loop_
_entity.id
_entity.type
_entity.pdbx_description
1 polymer ?
#
loop_
_entity_poly.entity_id
_entity_poly.type
_entity_poly.pdbx_seq_one_letter_code
_entity_poly.pdbx_strand_id
1 'polypeptide(L)'
;GIKKEEHNVKIFWTKPGNFEPPHKDFFPSFLGEYREDGTKWTQQDIDNTGKKIIVFSEYGISNSAYFLISMADEIYIPEMTDVGLKGLSVNISFYRGLLDTLSIVPEIFRVNYDGKSYKTAGDSFLNHEMSDEMRENYSELFEDLYTVFVDGISEGRGWDQSKTKDIINNGPYIITQEAIDAGLVTGTMY
;
A
#
# COMPACT_ATOMS: atom_id res chain seq x y z
N GLY A 1 -8.30 39.52 24.68
CA GLY A 1 -8.11 39.22 23.30
C GLY A 1 -7.66 37.76 23.18
N ILE A 2 -8.55 36.89 22.70
CA ILE A 2 -8.24 35.50 22.40
C ILE A 2 -7.47 35.54 21.09
N LYS A 3 -6.18 35.15 21.11
CA LYS A 3 -5.42 34.87 19.88
C LYS A 3 -6.10 33.72 19.19
N LYS A 4 -6.68 33.95 18.01
CA LYS A 4 -7.04 32.89 17.07
C LYS A 4 -5.72 32.26 16.59
N GLU A 5 -5.39 31.07 17.06
CA GLU A 5 -4.41 30.23 16.39
C GLU A 5 -5.03 29.79 15.06
N GLU A 6 -4.51 30.28 13.97
CA GLU A 6 -4.87 29.79 12.64
C GLU A 6 -4.24 28.39 12.48
N HIS A 7 -5.02 27.36 12.77
CA HIS A 7 -4.69 26.01 12.41
C HIS A 7 -4.85 25.87 10.90
N ASN A 8 -3.76 25.88 10.16
CA ASN A 8 -3.76 25.53 8.74
C ASN A 8 -4.00 24.02 8.60
N VAL A 9 -5.25 23.62 8.49
CA VAL A 9 -5.68 22.25 8.20
C VAL A 9 -5.58 22.03 6.69
N LYS A 10 -4.83 21.01 6.25
CA LYS A 10 -4.86 20.53 4.86
C LYS A 10 -5.69 19.27 4.79
N ILE A 11 -6.76 19.28 4.01
CA ILE A 11 -7.65 18.15 3.79
C ILE A 11 -7.29 17.51 2.45
N PHE A 12 -7.00 16.19 2.46
CA PHE A 12 -6.73 15.42 1.26
C PHE A 12 -7.95 14.58 0.90
N TRP A 13 -8.37 14.66 -0.37
CA TRP A 13 -9.47 13.86 -0.92
C TRP A 13 -8.91 12.73 -1.76
N THR A 14 -9.34 11.49 -1.50
CA THR A 14 -9.06 10.36 -2.40
C THR A 14 -10.34 9.99 -3.14
N LYS A 15 -10.30 10.07 -4.47
CA LYS A 15 -11.41 9.67 -5.35
C LYS A 15 -11.00 8.43 -6.13
N PRO A 16 -11.81 7.35 -6.18
CA PRO A 16 -11.48 6.21 -7.03
C PRO A 16 -11.58 6.61 -8.50
N GLY A 17 -10.58 6.29 -9.27
CA GLY A 17 -10.67 6.22 -10.72
C GLY A 17 -9.97 7.28 -11.55
N ASN A 18 -9.66 8.47 -11.06
CA ASN A 18 -8.84 9.45 -11.76
C ASN A 18 -8.07 10.28 -10.74
N PHE A 19 -6.85 9.86 -10.48
CA PHE A 19 -5.93 10.65 -9.67
C PHE A 19 -5.36 11.76 -10.58
N GLU A 20 -6.00 12.92 -10.61
CA GLU A 20 -5.29 14.15 -10.93
C GLU A 20 -4.58 14.59 -9.65
N PRO A 21 -3.24 14.65 -9.65
CA PRO A 21 -2.53 15.16 -8.49
C PRO A 21 -3.02 16.59 -8.24
N PRO A 22 -3.39 16.93 -7.01
CA PRO A 22 -3.68 18.31 -6.67
C PRO A 22 -2.47 19.16 -7.03
N HIS A 23 -2.71 20.44 -7.36
CA HIS A 23 -1.71 21.42 -7.79
C HIS A 23 -0.37 21.25 -7.05
N LYS A 24 0.73 21.50 -7.75
CA LYS A 24 2.12 21.35 -7.28
C LYS A 24 2.42 21.94 -5.90
N ASP A 25 1.61 22.90 -5.46
CA ASP A 25 1.74 23.57 -4.17
C ASP A 25 1.11 22.81 -2.99
N PHE A 26 0.47 21.65 -3.25
CA PHE A 26 -0.33 20.94 -2.26
C PHE A 26 0.36 19.74 -1.61
N PHE A 27 1.44 19.24 -2.22
CA PHE A 27 2.27 18.18 -1.64
C PHE A 27 3.59 18.76 -1.14
N PRO A 28 3.75 18.93 0.17
CA PRO A 28 5.10 18.90 0.68
C PRO A 28 5.60 17.49 0.38
N SER A 29 6.52 17.36 -0.49
CA SER A 29 7.41 16.29 -0.95
C SER A 29 7.39 14.94 -0.24
N PHE A 30 6.30 14.60 0.35
CA PHE A 30 5.97 13.33 0.91
C PHE A 30 6.08 12.19 -0.14
N LEU A 31 6.01 12.56 -1.42
CA LEU A 31 6.24 11.72 -2.59
C LEU A 31 7.52 12.08 -3.34
N GLY A 32 8.48 12.73 -2.69
CA GLY A 32 9.80 12.98 -3.26
C GLY A 32 10.00 14.33 -3.94
N GLU A 33 9.12 15.30 -3.74
CA GLU A 33 9.40 16.68 -4.17
C GLU A 33 10.48 17.32 -3.30
N TYR A 34 11.32 18.10 -3.94
CA TYR A 34 12.42 18.82 -3.31
C TYR A 34 11.96 20.23 -2.95
N ARG A 35 12.55 20.80 -1.90
CA ARG A 35 12.44 22.23 -1.60
C ARG A 35 13.04 23.06 -2.74
N GLU A 36 12.78 24.36 -2.76
CA GLU A 36 13.39 25.29 -3.72
C GLU A 36 14.92 25.25 -3.71
N ASP A 37 15.52 24.89 -2.57
CA ASP A 37 16.96 24.71 -2.41
C ASP A 37 17.48 23.33 -2.85
N GLY A 38 16.63 22.46 -3.39
CA GLY A 38 16.98 21.12 -3.86
C GLY A 38 17.08 20.07 -2.76
N THR A 39 16.76 20.37 -1.50
CA THR A 39 16.72 19.41 -0.41
C THR A 39 15.35 18.72 -0.33
N LYS A 40 15.33 17.46 0.12
CA LYS A 40 14.07 16.76 0.39
C LYS A 40 13.46 17.22 1.71
N TRP A 41 12.14 17.31 1.74
CA TRP A 41 11.43 17.44 3.00
C TRP A 41 11.59 16.16 3.82
N THR A 42 11.72 16.28 5.12
CA THR A 42 11.78 15.17 6.05
C THR A 42 10.55 15.20 6.96
N GLN A 43 10.24 14.07 7.62
CA GLN A 43 9.18 14.03 8.63
C GLN A 43 9.41 15.09 9.71
N GLN A 44 10.65 15.28 10.10
CA GLN A 44 11.04 16.28 11.10
C GLN A 44 10.74 17.73 10.66
N ASP A 45 10.74 17.98 9.36
CA ASP A 45 10.38 19.31 8.82
C ASP A 45 8.86 19.54 8.94
N ILE A 46 8.06 18.49 8.73
CA ILE A 46 6.60 18.53 8.90
C ILE A 46 6.27 18.74 10.37
N ASP A 47 6.89 17.99 11.26
CA ASP A 47 6.73 18.10 12.71
C ASP A 47 7.08 19.50 13.23
N ASN A 48 8.15 20.10 12.68
CA ASN A 48 8.59 21.46 13.02
C ASN A 48 7.61 22.55 12.56
N THR A 49 6.69 22.28 11.62
CA THR A 49 5.68 23.26 11.20
C THR A 49 4.52 23.38 12.18
N GLY A 50 4.35 22.40 13.07
CA GLY A 50 3.18 22.30 13.97
C GLY A 50 1.85 22.12 13.25
N LYS A 51 1.89 21.75 11.96
CA LYS A 51 0.68 21.54 11.14
C LYS A 51 0.26 20.08 11.22
N LYS A 52 -1.04 19.87 11.40
CA LYS A 52 -1.63 18.53 11.34
C LYS A 52 -1.96 18.13 9.91
N ILE A 53 -1.74 16.86 9.61
CA ILE A 53 -2.18 16.21 8.37
C ILE A 53 -3.49 15.49 8.69
N ILE A 54 -4.58 15.97 8.10
CA ILE A 54 -5.89 15.33 8.24
C ILE A 54 -6.29 14.76 6.89
N VAL A 55 -6.64 13.48 6.87
CA VAL A 55 -7.08 12.77 5.67
C VAL A 55 -8.55 12.41 5.80
N PHE A 56 -9.30 12.64 4.73
CA PHE A 56 -10.66 12.15 4.55
C PHE A 56 -10.75 11.27 3.31
N SER A 57 -11.28 10.05 3.45
CA SER A 57 -11.51 9.14 2.33
C SER A 57 -12.99 8.82 2.19
N GLU A 58 -13.60 9.24 1.08
CA GLU A 58 -15.05 9.12 0.84
C GLU A 58 -15.49 7.67 0.52
N TYR A 59 -14.62 6.83 -0.05
CA TYR A 59 -15.00 5.54 -0.64
C TYR A 59 -14.30 4.33 -0.01
N GLY A 60 -13.71 4.48 1.16
CA GLY A 60 -12.91 3.44 1.79
C GLY A 60 -11.41 3.60 1.51
N ILE A 61 -10.63 2.74 2.13
CA ILE A 61 -9.17 2.84 2.11
C ILE A 61 -8.59 1.47 1.71
N SER A 62 -7.92 1.41 0.57
CA SER A 62 -7.19 0.21 0.13
C SER A 62 -5.84 0.05 0.85
N ASN A 63 -5.19 -1.12 0.70
CA ASN A 63 -3.83 -1.36 1.22
C ASN A 63 -2.84 -0.25 0.87
N SER A 64 -2.74 0.08 -0.41
CA SER A 64 -1.80 1.10 -0.89
C SER A 64 -2.17 2.50 -0.43
N ALA A 65 -3.47 2.81 -0.37
CA ALA A 65 -3.93 4.08 0.17
C ALA A 65 -3.62 4.18 1.66
N TYR A 66 -3.86 3.11 2.45
CA TYR A 66 -3.55 3.11 3.87
C TYR A 66 -2.05 3.28 4.14
N PHE A 67 -1.20 2.59 3.36
CA PHE A 67 0.23 2.76 3.44
C PHE A 67 0.66 4.22 3.29
N LEU A 68 0.11 4.91 2.28
CA LEU A 68 0.42 6.32 2.02
C LEU A 68 -0.08 7.27 3.11
N ILE A 69 -1.25 7.01 3.68
CA ILE A 69 -1.87 7.90 4.67
C ILE A 69 -1.57 7.51 6.13
N SER A 70 -0.84 6.42 6.35
CA SER A 70 -0.54 5.90 7.69
C SER A 70 0.14 6.91 8.60
N MET A 71 0.88 7.87 8.04
CA MET A 71 1.60 8.92 8.75
C MET A 71 0.73 10.17 9.03
N ALA A 72 -0.56 10.18 8.61
CA ALA A 72 -1.46 11.29 8.93
C ALA A 72 -1.82 11.30 10.42
N ASP A 73 -1.93 12.51 11.00
CA ASP A 73 -2.33 12.70 12.39
C ASP A 73 -3.75 12.22 12.63
N GLU A 74 -4.65 12.49 11.67
CA GLU A 74 -6.05 12.11 11.76
C GLU A 74 -6.54 11.58 10.42
N ILE A 75 -7.27 10.46 10.47
CA ILE A 75 -7.88 9.81 9.30
C ILE A 75 -9.37 9.65 9.56
N TYR A 76 -10.19 10.14 8.64
CA TYR A 76 -11.64 10.07 8.71
C TYR A 76 -12.24 9.39 7.49
N ILE A 77 -13.31 8.62 7.70
CA ILE A 77 -14.09 7.97 6.66
C ILE A 77 -15.59 8.15 6.97
N PRO A 78 -16.49 8.03 5.97
CA PRO A 78 -17.92 7.99 6.23
C PRO A 78 -18.32 6.73 7.01
N GLU A 79 -19.46 6.76 7.67
CA GLU A 79 -20.09 5.55 8.19
C GLU A 79 -20.37 4.55 7.06
N MET A 80 -20.33 3.26 7.39
CA MET A 80 -20.53 2.15 6.44
C MET A 80 -19.45 2.05 5.34
N THR A 81 -18.28 2.57 5.61
CA THR A 81 -17.12 2.50 4.70
C THR A 81 -16.08 1.55 5.28
N ASP A 82 -15.38 0.83 4.42
CA ASP A 82 -14.40 -0.18 4.81
C ASP A 82 -12.96 0.34 4.78
N VAL A 83 -12.12 -0.32 5.58
CA VAL A 83 -10.66 -0.20 5.49
C VAL A 83 -10.11 -1.54 5.03
N GLY A 84 -9.73 -1.59 3.75
CA GLY A 84 -9.26 -2.81 3.09
C GLY A 84 -7.81 -3.17 3.41
N LEU A 85 -7.32 -2.82 4.61
CA LEU A 85 -5.98 -3.19 5.05
C LEU A 85 -5.91 -4.70 5.30
N LYS A 86 -5.05 -5.38 4.56
CA LYS A 86 -4.87 -6.84 4.60
C LYS A 86 -3.49 -7.22 4.08
N GLY A 87 -3.12 -8.49 4.21
CA GLY A 87 -1.87 -9.01 3.66
C GLY A 87 -1.75 -8.87 2.15
N LEU A 88 -0.56 -9.11 1.63
CA LEU A 88 -0.26 -9.10 0.21
C LEU A 88 -0.55 -10.47 -0.42
N SER A 89 -1.11 -10.49 -1.62
CA SER A 89 -1.36 -11.72 -2.36
C SER A 89 -1.20 -11.51 -3.86
N VAL A 90 -0.84 -12.59 -4.57
CA VAL A 90 -0.80 -12.63 -6.02
C VAL A 90 -1.52 -13.87 -6.53
N ASN A 91 -2.28 -13.72 -7.61
CA ASN A 91 -2.87 -14.83 -8.34
C ASN A 91 -2.16 -14.98 -9.67
N ILE A 92 -1.61 -16.17 -9.92
CA ILE A 92 -0.91 -16.50 -11.17
C ILE A 92 -1.73 -17.54 -11.91
N SER A 93 -2.05 -17.23 -13.17
CA SER A 93 -2.79 -18.15 -14.04
C SER A 93 -1.83 -19.02 -14.83
N PHE A 94 -2.10 -20.31 -14.89
CA PHE A 94 -1.36 -21.28 -15.69
C PHE A 94 -2.22 -21.73 -16.88
N TYR A 95 -1.71 -21.53 -18.08
CA TYR A 95 -2.44 -21.79 -19.32
C TYR A 95 -2.09 -23.12 -19.96
N ARG A 96 -1.17 -23.91 -19.38
CA ARG A 96 -0.72 -25.20 -19.93
C ARG A 96 -1.89 -26.15 -20.23
N GLY A 97 -2.83 -26.29 -19.32
CA GLY A 97 -3.99 -27.16 -19.53
C GLY A 97 -4.89 -26.73 -20.69
N LEU A 98 -5.04 -25.42 -20.93
CA LEU A 98 -5.74 -24.89 -22.09
C LEU A 98 -4.98 -25.22 -23.38
N LEU A 99 -3.66 -25.01 -23.39
CA LEU A 99 -2.82 -25.28 -24.55
C LEU A 99 -2.81 -26.76 -24.90
N ASP A 100 -2.76 -27.65 -23.91
CA ASP A 100 -2.85 -29.10 -24.12
C ASP A 100 -4.21 -29.49 -24.76
N THR A 101 -5.31 -28.89 -24.31
CA THR A 101 -6.64 -29.12 -24.88
C THR A 101 -6.71 -28.67 -26.36
N LEU A 102 -6.01 -27.62 -26.71
CA LEU A 102 -5.94 -27.09 -28.08
C LEU A 102 -4.84 -27.77 -28.91
N SER A 103 -4.11 -28.75 -28.34
CA SER A 103 -2.95 -29.42 -28.98
C SER A 103 -1.85 -28.44 -29.41
N ILE A 104 -1.69 -27.35 -28.64
CA ILE A 104 -0.65 -26.34 -28.84
C ILE A 104 0.54 -26.66 -27.92
N VAL A 105 1.71 -26.84 -28.47
CA VAL A 105 2.95 -27.04 -27.69
C VAL A 105 3.76 -25.76 -27.69
N PRO A 106 3.83 -25.04 -26.52
CA PRO A 106 4.63 -23.83 -26.41
C PRO A 106 6.13 -24.20 -26.35
N GLU A 107 6.96 -23.50 -27.10
CA GLU A 107 8.40 -23.60 -27.05
C GLU A 107 8.98 -22.28 -26.50
N ILE A 108 9.66 -22.34 -25.35
CA ILE A 108 10.27 -21.17 -24.71
C ILE A 108 11.75 -21.45 -24.48
N PHE A 109 12.59 -20.62 -25.07
CA PHE A 109 14.04 -20.70 -24.91
C PHE A 109 14.49 -19.79 -23.76
N ARG A 110 15.12 -20.37 -22.76
CA ARG A 110 15.65 -19.65 -21.60
C ARG A 110 17.05 -20.14 -21.23
N VAL A 111 17.84 -19.25 -20.65
CA VAL A 111 19.15 -19.61 -20.13
C VAL A 111 19.00 -20.26 -18.77
N ASN A 112 19.53 -21.44 -18.61
CA ASN A 112 19.62 -22.13 -17.32
C ASN A 112 21.04 -21.98 -16.77
N TYR A 113 21.15 -21.80 -15.46
CA TYR A 113 22.41 -21.84 -14.75
C TYR A 113 22.36 -22.97 -13.72
N ASP A 114 23.32 -23.88 -13.79
CA ASP A 114 23.42 -25.06 -12.92
C ASP A 114 22.12 -25.89 -12.82
N GLY A 115 21.42 -26.06 -13.95
CA GLY A 115 20.17 -26.81 -14.05
C GLY A 115 18.93 -26.06 -13.56
N LYS A 116 19.06 -24.84 -13.00
CA LYS A 116 17.98 -23.97 -12.53
C LYS A 116 17.78 -22.79 -13.46
N SER A 117 16.55 -22.32 -13.57
CA SER A 117 16.22 -21.10 -14.29
C SER A 117 15.26 -20.22 -13.48
N TYR A 118 15.75 -19.12 -12.98
CA TYR A 118 14.96 -18.11 -12.31
C TYR A 118 14.25 -17.14 -13.27
N LYS A 119 14.37 -17.38 -14.60
CA LYS A 119 13.58 -16.68 -15.62
C LYS A 119 12.24 -17.39 -15.82
N THR A 120 11.35 -17.22 -14.86
CA THR A 120 10.13 -18.02 -14.70
C THR A 120 8.90 -17.42 -15.41
N ALA A 121 9.04 -16.30 -16.14
CA ALA A 121 7.93 -15.65 -16.85
C ALA A 121 7.20 -16.59 -17.84
N GLY A 122 7.91 -17.57 -18.41
CA GLY A 122 7.34 -18.56 -19.32
C GLY A 122 6.64 -19.73 -18.65
N ASP A 123 6.78 -19.90 -17.35
CA ASP A 123 6.25 -21.05 -16.60
C ASP A 123 4.72 -21.13 -16.66
N SER A 124 4.04 -19.99 -16.76
CA SER A 124 2.59 -19.93 -16.93
C SER A 124 2.07 -20.66 -18.19
N PHE A 125 2.91 -20.82 -19.20
CA PHE A 125 2.59 -21.53 -20.45
C PHE A 125 3.17 -22.95 -20.49
N LEU A 126 4.27 -23.21 -19.76
CA LEU A 126 4.97 -24.49 -19.77
C LEU A 126 4.45 -25.45 -18.71
N ASN A 127 4.04 -24.96 -17.57
CA ASN A 127 3.69 -25.74 -16.39
C ASN A 127 2.21 -25.63 -16.06
N HIS A 128 1.67 -26.64 -15.36
CA HIS A 128 0.31 -26.60 -14.81
C HIS A 128 0.23 -25.87 -13.47
N GLU A 129 1.37 -25.73 -12.80
CA GLU A 129 1.50 -25.10 -11.49
C GLU A 129 2.85 -24.38 -11.38
N MET A 130 3.04 -23.68 -10.28
CA MET A 130 4.23 -22.92 -10.00
C MET A 130 5.44 -23.83 -9.80
N SER A 131 6.53 -23.56 -10.53
CA SER A 131 7.83 -24.22 -10.30
C SER A 131 8.42 -23.79 -8.94
N ASP A 132 9.39 -24.58 -8.44
CA ASP A 132 10.08 -24.27 -7.19
C ASP A 132 10.83 -22.94 -7.28
N GLU A 133 11.51 -22.67 -8.41
CA GLU A 133 12.22 -21.42 -8.66
C GLU A 133 11.27 -20.23 -8.75
N MET A 134 10.09 -20.43 -9.33
CA MET A 134 9.06 -19.38 -9.38
C MET A 134 8.53 -19.09 -7.99
N ARG A 135 8.31 -20.12 -7.19
CA ARG A 135 7.85 -19.99 -5.79
C ARG A 135 8.89 -19.26 -4.94
N GLU A 136 10.16 -19.64 -5.09
CA GLU A 136 11.28 -18.99 -4.39
C GLU A 136 11.32 -17.49 -4.72
N ASN A 137 11.34 -17.13 -6.02
CA ASN A 137 11.33 -15.73 -6.47
C ASN A 137 10.15 -14.91 -5.89
N TYR A 138 8.93 -15.48 -5.95
CA TYR A 138 7.76 -14.77 -5.41
C TYR A 138 7.80 -14.68 -3.90
N SER A 139 8.28 -15.72 -3.20
CA SER A 139 8.37 -15.71 -1.74
C SER A 139 9.32 -14.62 -1.27
N GLU A 140 10.53 -14.53 -1.85
CA GLU A 140 11.50 -13.49 -1.53
C GLU A 140 10.95 -12.09 -1.84
N LEU A 141 10.37 -11.90 -3.04
CA LEU A 141 9.79 -10.61 -3.43
C LEU A 141 8.68 -10.17 -2.47
N PHE A 142 7.77 -11.09 -2.11
CA PHE A 142 6.66 -10.76 -1.22
C PHE A 142 7.10 -10.55 0.23
N GLU A 143 8.13 -11.24 0.69
CA GLU A 143 8.72 -11.03 2.02
C GLU A 143 9.34 -9.63 2.12
N ASP A 144 10.08 -9.21 1.11
CA ASP A 144 10.66 -7.87 1.03
C ASP A 144 9.57 -6.79 0.96
N LEU A 145 8.59 -6.95 0.07
CA LEU A 145 7.47 -6.01 -0.06
C LEU A 145 6.64 -5.92 1.23
N TYR A 146 6.39 -7.06 1.89
CA TYR A 146 5.64 -7.10 3.13
C TYR A 146 6.42 -6.43 4.27
N THR A 147 7.72 -6.60 4.31
CA THR A 147 8.58 -5.93 5.28
C THR A 147 8.49 -4.42 5.12
N VAL A 148 8.68 -3.91 3.90
CA VAL A 148 8.54 -2.47 3.61
C VAL A 148 7.14 -1.96 3.98
N PHE A 149 6.11 -2.74 3.70
CA PHE A 149 4.73 -2.39 3.99
C PHE A 149 4.46 -2.29 5.51
N VAL A 150 4.92 -3.29 6.27
CA VAL A 150 4.81 -3.30 7.74
C VAL A 150 5.60 -2.16 8.36
N ASP A 151 6.84 -1.97 7.92
CA ASP A 151 7.73 -0.94 8.47
C ASP A 151 7.16 0.46 8.24
N GLY A 152 6.70 0.75 7.02
CA GLY A 152 6.13 2.06 6.71
C GLY A 152 4.85 2.37 7.50
N ILE A 153 3.97 1.38 7.69
CA ILE A 153 2.77 1.57 8.52
C ILE A 153 3.16 1.71 10.00
N SER A 154 4.10 0.88 10.50
CA SER A 154 4.58 0.95 11.87
C SER A 154 5.17 2.31 12.20
N GLU A 155 6.03 2.83 11.32
CA GLU A 155 6.64 4.14 11.47
C GLU A 155 5.58 5.25 11.42
N GLY A 156 4.70 5.22 10.41
CA GLY A 156 3.67 6.24 10.23
C GLY A 156 2.66 6.31 11.38
N ARG A 157 2.31 5.17 11.98
CA ARG A 157 1.34 5.09 13.09
C ARG A 157 1.98 5.09 14.49
N GLY A 158 3.31 5.04 14.56
CA GLY A 158 4.04 4.91 15.84
C GLY A 158 3.74 3.57 16.54
N TRP A 159 3.50 2.50 15.77
CA TRP A 159 3.22 1.17 16.29
C TRP A 159 4.48 0.29 16.24
N ASP A 160 4.54 -0.73 17.11
CA ASP A 160 5.51 -1.80 16.92
C ASP A 160 5.09 -2.73 15.77
N GLN A 161 6.07 -3.43 15.19
CA GLN A 161 5.84 -4.32 14.05
C GLN A 161 4.88 -5.49 14.38
N SER A 162 4.86 -5.97 15.61
CA SER A 162 3.98 -7.07 16.03
C SER A 162 2.53 -6.62 15.97
N LYS A 163 2.23 -5.46 16.55
CA LYS A 163 0.90 -4.85 16.49
C LYS A 163 0.46 -4.58 15.06
N THR A 164 1.36 -4.05 14.22
CA THR A 164 1.06 -3.78 12.81
C THR A 164 0.71 -5.07 12.05
N LYS A 165 1.50 -6.13 12.25
CA LYS A 165 1.23 -7.46 11.66
C LYS A 165 -0.10 -8.05 12.12
N ASP A 166 -0.41 -7.93 13.41
CA ASP A 166 -1.69 -8.41 13.95
C ASP A 166 -2.87 -7.65 13.34
N ILE A 167 -2.77 -6.34 13.20
CA ILE A 167 -3.80 -5.52 12.54
C ILE A 167 -3.96 -5.93 11.07
N ILE A 168 -2.89 -6.09 10.32
CA ILE A 168 -2.93 -6.53 8.92
C ILE A 168 -3.56 -7.92 8.79
N ASN A 169 -3.22 -8.85 9.67
CA ASN A 169 -3.72 -10.22 9.65
C ASN A 169 -5.21 -10.33 10.03
N ASN A 170 -5.72 -9.40 10.84
CA ASN A 170 -7.14 -9.33 11.21
C ASN A 170 -8.02 -8.61 10.16
N GLY A 171 -7.41 -7.97 9.17
CA GLY A 171 -8.15 -7.29 8.10
C GLY A 171 -8.71 -8.23 7.02
N PRO A 172 -9.55 -7.72 6.13
CA PRO A 172 -9.98 -6.33 6.01
C PRO A 172 -11.04 -5.95 7.04
N TYR A 173 -11.11 -4.65 7.39
CA TYR A 173 -12.07 -4.09 8.33
C TYR A 173 -13.28 -3.56 7.56
N ILE A 174 -14.33 -4.38 7.48
CA ILE A 174 -15.53 -4.08 6.68
C ILE A 174 -16.47 -3.14 7.45
N ILE A 175 -16.44 -3.22 8.78
CA ILE A 175 -17.25 -2.37 9.65
C ILE A 175 -16.40 -1.20 10.12
N THR A 176 -16.88 0.02 9.87
CA THR A 176 -16.17 1.26 10.25
C THR A 176 -15.77 1.29 11.73
N GLN A 177 -16.65 0.79 12.62
CA GLN A 177 -16.35 0.76 14.04
C GLN A 177 -15.15 -0.14 14.38
N GLU A 178 -15.02 -1.29 13.72
CA GLU A 178 -13.85 -2.17 13.91
C GLU A 178 -12.55 -1.49 13.51
N ALA A 179 -12.58 -0.69 12.43
CA ALA A 179 -11.42 0.09 11.99
C ALA A 179 -11.05 1.21 12.99
N ILE A 180 -12.05 1.82 13.64
CA ILE A 180 -11.84 2.80 14.71
C ILE A 180 -11.26 2.12 15.95
N ASP A 181 -11.83 0.99 16.36
CA ASP A 181 -11.39 0.25 17.54
C ASP A 181 -9.96 -0.30 17.38
N ALA A 182 -9.60 -0.68 16.17
CA ALA A 182 -8.24 -1.08 15.80
C ALA A 182 -7.25 0.11 15.74
N GLY A 183 -7.75 1.35 15.76
CA GLY A 183 -6.95 2.56 15.65
C GLY A 183 -6.47 2.88 14.22
N LEU A 184 -7.07 2.25 13.22
CA LEU A 184 -6.75 2.50 11.81
C LEU A 184 -7.22 3.89 11.37
N VAL A 185 -8.39 4.30 11.82
CA VAL A 185 -8.99 5.61 11.55
C VAL A 185 -9.35 6.30 12.84
N THR A 186 -9.40 7.63 12.79
CA THR A 186 -9.70 8.48 13.96
C THR A 186 -11.19 8.50 14.27
N GLY A 187 -12.02 8.45 13.24
CA GLY A 187 -13.46 8.51 13.38
C GLY A 187 -14.19 8.66 12.06
N THR A 188 -15.48 8.97 12.16
CA THR A 188 -16.34 9.21 10.99
C THR A 188 -16.53 10.69 10.72
N MET A 189 -16.66 11.04 9.44
CA MET A 189 -16.93 12.40 8.98
C MET A 189 -17.78 12.34 7.70
N TYR A 190 -18.61 13.37 7.45
CA TYR A 190 -19.44 13.54 6.26
C TYR A 190 -19.07 14.81 5.51
#